data_99e143b51813753c61f77c66ffb5329c
#
_entry.id   99e143b51813753c61f77c66ffb5329c
#
_cell.length_a   1.000
_cell.length_b   1.000
_cell.length_c   1.000
_cell.angle_alpha   90.00
_cell.angle_beta   90.00
_cell.angle_gamma   90.00
#
_symmetry.space_group_name_H-M   'P 1'
#
loop_
_entity.id
_entity.type
_entity.pdbx_description
1 polymer ?
#
loop_
_entity_poly.entity_id
_entity_poly.type
_entity_poly.pdbx_seq_one_letter_code
_entity_poly.pdbx_strand_id
1 'polypeptide(L)'
;MAGDCAGGSPDQPSHCIYRAAFPSTGLVSRCRTDRDCRVGYYYGDPEKPVWLEPPPGVATLPRPEVIWHEATFAEVRFEMDPARHLSYFFEAKRRRLSAPQPDVLGVDTRRLLMAQVDGRAIAVRQIFSAREVARIERAWAPGVPLREALTAIHFDLDGRLTIAWRPGRGAEAITERISIPSIPR
;
A
#
# COMPACT_ATOMS: atom_id res chain seq x y z
N MET A 1 -3.51 14.35 -4.23
CA MET A 1 -2.52 15.38 -4.70
C MET A 1 -1.79 14.77 -5.89
N ALA A 2 -1.78 15.46 -7.02
CA ALA A 2 -1.04 15.01 -8.21
C ALA A 2 0.46 15.32 -8.01
N GLY A 3 1.33 14.47 -8.58
CA GLY A 3 2.75 14.74 -8.62
C GLY A 3 3.10 15.69 -9.77
N ASP A 4 4.09 16.54 -9.57
CA ASP A 4 4.69 17.33 -10.63
C ASP A 4 5.68 16.43 -11.39
N CYS A 5 5.32 15.97 -12.57
CA CYS A 5 6.14 15.05 -13.37
C CYS A 5 6.73 15.75 -14.59
N ALA A 6 8.04 15.57 -14.79
CA ALA A 6 8.75 15.89 -16.03
C ALA A 6 9.01 14.58 -16.79
N GLY A 7 8.67 14.55 -18.10
CA GLY A 7 8.70 13.34 -18.94
C GLY A 7 7.39 12.55 -18.84
N GLY A 8 6.90 12.00 -19.93
CA GLY A 8 5.54 11.47 -19.94
C GLY A 8 5.22 10.34 -20.91
N SER A 9 6.17 9.82 -21.65
CA SER A 9 5.95 8.61 -22.47
C SER A 9 6.44 7.36 -21.75
N PRO A 10 5.80 6.20 -21.95
CA PRO A 10 6.17 4.95 -21.27
C PRO A 10 7.65 4.55 -21.38
N ASP A 11 8.29 4.93 -22.48
CA ASP A 11 9.69 4.58 -22.79
C ASP A 11 10.67 5.74 -22.56
N GLN A 12 10.22 6.86 -21.95
CA GLN A 12 11.08 7.99 -21.67
C GLN A 12 11.40 8.10 -20.19
N PRO A 13 12.64 8.51 -19.83
CA PRO A 13 12.98 8.82 -18.44
C PRO A 13 12.01 9.83 -17.84
N SER A 14 11.52 9.55 -16.65
CA SER A 14 10.61 10.45 -15.95
C SER A 14 11.12 10.77 -14.55
N HIS A 15 10.83 11.99 -14.11
CA HIS A 15 11.12 12.46 -12.75
C HIS A 15 9.85 13.09 -12.19
N CYS A 16 9.33 12.54 -11.10
CA CYS A 16 8.14 13.06 -10.45
C CYS A 16 8.44 13.45 -9.01
N ILE A 17 7.90 14.60 -8.59
CA ILE A 17 7.98 15.08 -7.21
C ILE A 17 6.57 15.13 -6.64
N TYR A 18 6.34 14.45 -5.53
CA TYR A 18 5.06 14.36 -4.82
C TYR A 18 5.20 15.08 -3.47
N ARG A 19 4.58 16.24 -3.33
CA ARG A 19 4.70 17.08 -2.13
C ARG A 19 3.66 16.70 -1.08
N ALA A 20 4.10 16.47 0.15
CA ALA A 20 3.21 16.40 1.30
C ALA A 20 2.72 17.79 1.71
N ALA A 21 1.60 17.87 2.42
CA ALA A 21 1.18 19.11 3.08
C ALA A 21 2.01 19.43 4.35
N PHE A 22 3.21 18.89 4.44
CA PHE A 22 4.18 19.19 5.49
C PHE A 22 5.40 19.85 4.83
N PRO A 23 5.89 20.97 5.37
CA PRO A 23 6.89 21.80 4.70
C PRO A 23 8.13 21.01 4.27
N SER A 24 8.54 21.25 3.04
CA SER A 24 9.76 20.69 2.45
C SER A 24 9.89 19.17 2.58
N THR A 25 8.77 18.45 2.46
CA THR A 25 8.75 17.00 2.63
C THR A 25 7.92 16.35 1.55
N GLY A 26 8.35 15.19 1.09
CA GLY A 26 7.59 14.44 0.08
C GLY A 26 8.30 13.19 -0.42
N LEU A 27 7.82 12.74 -1.55
CA LEU A 27 8.35 11.60 -2.29
C LEU A 27 8.86 12.06 -3.65
N VAL A 28 9.82 11.34 -4.19
CA VAL A 28 10.34 11.53 -5.53
C VAL A 28 10.46 10.18 -6.20
N SER A 29 10.10 10.10 -7.48
CA SER A 29 10.37 8.93 -8.30
C SER A 29 11.22 9.32 -9.51
N ARG A 30 12.17 8.46 -9.86
CA ARG A 30 12.98 8.55 -11.08
C ARG A 30 12.92 7.22 -11.80
N CYS A 31 12.36 7.20 -12.99
CA CYS A 31 12.24 6.02 -13.82
C CYS A 31 13.10 6.17 -15.07
N ARG A 32 13.84 5.14 -15.43
CA ARG A 32 14.47 5.02 -16.76
C ARG A 32 13.47 4.50 -17.77
N THR A 33 12.66 3.54 -17.32
CA THR A 33 11.54 2.95 -18.06
C THR A 33 10.41 2.70 -17.07
N ASP A 34 9.23 2.25 -17.53
CA ASP A 34 8.12 1.87 -16.65
C ASP A 34 8.42 0.67 -15.74
N ARG A 35 9.50 -0.06 -15.98
CA ARG A 35 9.94 -1.22 -15.20
C ARG A 35 11.27 -1.02 -14.47
N ASP A 36 11.86 0.16 -14.58
CA ASP A 36 13.12 0.51 -13.91
C ASP A 36 12.98 1.87 -13.23
N CYS A 37 12.36 1.85 -12.08
CA CYS A 37 12.08 3.01 -11.26
C CYS A 37 12.80 2.91 -9.91
N ARG A 38 13.17 4.08 -9.41
CA ARG A 38 13.60 4.27 -8.02
C ARG A 38 12.66 5.27 -7.37
N VAL A 39 12.32 5.02 -6.12
CA VAL A 39 11.53 5.95 -5.31
C VAL A 39 12.33 6.32 -4.08
N GLY A 40 12.22 7.54 -3.66
CA GLY A 40 12.84 8.05 -2.46
C GLY A 40 11.92 9.03 -1.74
N TYR A 41 12.28 9.33 -0.52
CA TYR A 41 11.66 10.41 0.24
C TYR A 41 12.68 11.51 0.53
N TYR A 42 12.21 12.72 0.69
CA TYR A 42 13.07 13.86 1.01
C TYR A 42 12.53 14.70 2.16
N TYR A 43 13.46 15.33 2.86
CA TYR A 43 13.22 16.35 3.87
C TYR A 43 14.11 17.54 3.52
N GLY A 44 13.51 18.64 3.05
CA GLY A 44 14.19 19.82 2.54
C GLY A 44 14.33 19.81 1.02
N ASP A 45 15.38 19.21 0.50
CA ASP A 45 15.74 19.25 -0.91
C ASP A 45 15.29 17.99 -1.66
N PRO A 46 14.35 18.07 -2.64
CA PRO A 46 13.92 16.93 -3.43
C PRO A 46 15.02 16.36 -4.35
N GLU A 47 16.10 17.10 -4.61
CA GLU A 47 17.23 16.60 -5.38
C GLU A 47 18.17 15.69 -4.58
N LYS A 48 18.00 15.65 -3.25
CA LYS A 48 18.79 14.83 -2.31
C LYS A 48 17.89 13.82 -1.54
N PRO A 49 17.15 12.96 -2.24
CA PRO A 49 16.29 12.01 -1.58
C PRO A 49 17.07 10.86 -0.94
N VAL A 50 16.49 10.29 0.10
CA VAL A 50 16.86 8.97 0.60
C VAL A 50 16.09 7.94 -0.22
N TRP A 51 16.79 7.12 -0.97
CA TRP A 51 16.19 6.13 -1.85
C TRP A 51 15.67 4.92 -1.07
N LEU A 52 14.52 4.40 -1.47
CA LEU A 52 14.00 3.13 -0.96
C LEU A 52 14.88 1.99 -1.48
N GLU A 53 15.15 1.05 -0.60
CA GLU A 53 15.80 -0.20 -0.99
C GLU A 53 14.72 -1.17 -1.49
N PRO A 54 14.89 -1.75 -2.69
CA PRO A 54 14.04 -2.83 -3.15
C PRO A 54 14.12 -4.03 -2.20
N PRO A 55 13.06 -4.84 -2.09
CA PRO A 55 13.12 -6.07 -1.32
C PRO A 55 14.21 -7.01 -1.86
N PRO A 56 14.75 -7.91 -1.03
CA PRO A 56 15.69 -8.92 -1.47
C PRO A 56 15.16 -9.72 -2.67
N GLY A 57 15.99 -9.89 -3.70
CA GLY A 57 15.63 -10.59 -4.92
C GLY A 57 14.88 -9.75 -5.97
N VAL A 58 14.55 -8.50 -5.68
CA VAL A 58 13.95 -7.55 -6.65
C VAL A 58 15.04 -6.63 -7.18
N ALA A 59 15.42 -6.79 -8.43
CA ALA A 59 16.47 -5.99 -9.06
C ALA A 59 16.00 -4.58 -9.43
N THR A 60 14.76 -4.46 -9.92
CA THR A 60 14.15 -3.19 -10.34
C THR A 60 12.70 -3.13 -9.88
N LEU A 61 12.20 -1.92 -9.66
CA LEU A 61 10.80 -1.68 -9.33
C LEU A 61 10.07 -1.10 -10.55
N PRO A 62 8.81 -1.49 -10.80
CA PRO A 62 8.00 -0.85 -11.83
C PRO A 62 7.67 0.59 -11.44
N ARG A 63 6.98 1.31 -12.34
CA ARG A 63 6.51 2.68 -12.06
C ARG A 63 5.59 2.68 -10.84
N PRO A 64 5.85 3.53 -9.83
CA PRO A 64 5.02 3.59 -8.64
C PRO A 64 3.71 4.33 -8.91
N GLU A 65 2.66 3.90 -8.25
CA GLU A 65 1.49 4.70 -7.95
C GLU A 65 1.68 5.32 -6.56
N VAL A 66 1.50 6.64 -6.44
CA VAL A 66 1.56 7.34 -5.15
C VAL A 66 0.14 7.74 -4.74
N ILE A 67 -0.35 7.12 -3.69
CA ILE A 67 -1.70 7.29 -3.16
C ILE A 67 -1.61 8.09 -1.86
N TRP A 68 -2.11 9.32 -1.86
CA TRP A 68 -2.22 10.12 -0.64
C TRP A 68 -3.53 9.77 0.08
N HIS A 69 -3.45 9.03 1.17
CA HIS A 69 -4.58 8.73 2.05
C HIS A 69 -4.96 9.95 2.88
N GLU A 70 -3.95 10.72 3.32
CA GLU A 70 -4.07 11.98 4.02
C GLU A 70 -2.99 12.96 3.54
N ALA A 71 -3.12 14.22 3.92
CA ALA A 71 -2.19 15.27 3.49
C ALA A 71 -0.70 15.03 3.86
N THR A 72 -0.45 14.15 4.84
CA THR A 72 0.90 13.82 5.33
C THR A 72 1.20 12.33 5.36
N PHE A 73 0.28 11.51 4.82
CA PHE A 73 0.41 10.06 4.81
C PHE A 73 0.15 9.50 3.41
N ALA A 74 1.14 8.85 2.85
CA ALA A 74 1.08 8.28 1.52
C ALA A 74 1.42 6.79 1.51
N GLU A 75 0.84 6.08 0.55
CA GLU A 75 1.24 4.76 0.09
C GLU A 75 1.95 4.89 -1.25
N VAL A 76 3.11 4.27 -1.38
CA VAL A 76 3.82 4.08 -2.64
C VAL A 76 3.62 2.64 -3.05
N ARG A 77 2.81 2.41 -4.07
CA ARG A 77 2.43 1.08 -4.54
C ARG A 77 3.13 0.76 -5.84
N PHE A 78 3.63 -0.45 -5.94
CA PHE A 78 4.25 -1.03 -7.13
C PHE A 78 3.46 -2.25 -7.56
N GLU A 79 2.95 -2.27 -8.78
CA GLU A 79 2.34 -3.47 -9.37
C GLU A 79 3.44 -4.40 -9.87
N MET A 80 3.75 -5.44 -9.09
CA MET A 80 4.80 -6.41 -9.41
C MET A 80 4.38 -7.37 -10.50
N ASP A 81 3.13 -7.82 -10.46
CA ASP A 81 2.41 -8.56 -11.50
C ASP A 81 0.89 -8.35 -11.31
N PRO A 82 0.02 -8.82 -12.23
CA PRO A 82 -1.44 -8.58 -12.13
C PRO A 82 -2.10 -9.06 -10.83
N ALA A 83 -1.46 -9.99 -10.12
CA ALA A 83 -1.99 -10.56 -8.88
C ALA A 83 -1.32 -10.03 -7.62
N ARG A 84 -0.17 -9.37 -7.74
CA ARG A 84 0.65 -8.96 -6.59
C ARG A 84 1.10 -7.52 -6.69
N HIS A 85 1.03 -6.82 -5.58
CA HIS A 85 1.64 -5.50 -5.43
C HIS A 85 2.47 -5.42 -4.15
N LEU A 86 3.34 -4.42 -4.14
CA LEU A 86 4.22 -4.10 -3.03
C LEU A 86 3.96 -2.65 -2.63
N SER A 87 3.74 -2.41 -1.36
CA SER A 87 3.47 -1.07 -0.84
C SER A 87 4.50 -0.65 0.20
N TYR A 88 4.87 0.63 0.16
CA TYR A 88 5.59 1.31 1.24
C TYR A 88 4.71 2.44 1.75
N PHE A 89 4.73 2.67 3.06
CA PHE A 89 3.96 3.75 3.68
C PHE A 89 4.90 4.82 4.20
N PHE A 90 4.62 6.05 3.81
CA PHE A 90 5.38 7.23 4.18
C PHE A 90 4.52 8.16 5.05
N GLU A 91 5.00 8.48 6.25
CA GLU A 91 4.39 9.46 7.14
C GLU A 91 5.30 10.68 7.29
N ALA A 92 4.99 11.75 6.58
CA ALA A 92 5.79 12.96 6.52
C ALA A 92 5.97 13.64 7.88
N LYS A 93 4.90 13.73 8.68
CA LYS A 93 4.90 14.39 9.99
C LYS A 93 5.85 13.75 11.00
N ARG A 94 5.94 12.43 11.02
CA ARG A 94 6.84 11.68 11.91
C ARG A 94 8.11 11.21 11.23
N ARG A 95 8.31 11.58 9.97
CA ARG A 95 9.49 11.20 9.18
C ARG A 95 9.74 9.69 9.20
N ARG A 96 8.67 8.91 9.00
CA ARG A 96 8.72 7.45 9.02
C ARG A 96 8.43 6.85 7.66
N LEU A 97 9.14 5.76 7.38
CA LEU A 97 8.89 4.89 6.25
C LEU A 97 8.68 3.46 6.78
N SER A 98 7.71 2.73 6.23
CA SER A 98 7.53 1.32 6.55
C SER A 98 8.57 0.45 5.82
N ALA A 99 8.77 -0.76 6.32
CA ALA A 99 9.29 -1.84 5.51
C ALA A 99 8.32 -2.14 4.34
N PRO A 100 8.79 -2.80 3.26
CA PRO A 100 7.92 -3.22 2.16
C PRO A 100 6.82 -4.16 2.64
N GLN A 101 5.59 -3.90 2.22
CA GLN A 101 4.40 -4.64 2.60
C GLN A 101 3.76 -5.27 1.36
N PRO A 102 3.73 -6.61 1.24
CA PRO A 102 3.11 -7.27 0.11
C PRO A 102 1.59 -7.25 0.24
N ASP A 103 0.92 -7.18 -0.91
CA ASP A 103 -0.51 -7.45 -1.09
C ASP A 103 -1.46 -6.77 -0.09
N VAL A 104 -1.23 -5.46 0.13
CA VAL A 104 -2.08 -4.62 0.97
C VAL A 104 -3.43 -4.42 0.29
N LEU A 105 -4.51 -4.71 1.00
CA LEU A 105 -5.88 -4.64 0.51
C LEU A 105 -6.64 -3.41 1.00
N GLY A 106 -6.29 -2.90 2.18
CA GLY A 106 -6.94 -1.75 2.78
C GLY A 106 -6.11 -1.12 3.89
N VAL A 107 -6.34 0.15 4.15
CA VAL A 107 -5.56 0.97 5.10
C VAL A 107 -6.49 1.73 6.04
N ASP A 108 -6.20 1.68 7.33
CA ASP A 108 -6.76 2.57 8.35
C ASP A 108 -5.69 3.58 8.80
N THR A 109 -5.77 4.78 8.29
CA THR A 109 -4.79 5.84 8.58
C THR A 109 -4.87 6.36 10.01
N ARG A 110 -6.03 6.27 10.65
CA ARG A 110 -6.23 6.75 12.03
C ARG A 110 -5.51 5.88 13.05
N ARG A 111 -5.56 4.54 12.85
CA ARG A 111 -4.93 3.56 13.72
C ARG A 111 -3.60 3.06 13.17
N LEU A 112 -3.23 3.47 11.96
CA LEU A 112 -2.05 3.03 11.21
C LEU A 112 -2.03 1.51 11.05
N LEU A 113 -3.17 0.96 10.61
CA LEU A 113 -3.36 -0.45 10.32
C LEU A 113 -3.47 -0.69 8.82
N MET A 114 -3.07 -1.87 8.40
CA MET A 114 -3.30 -2.38 7.05
C MET A 114 -3.91 -3.78 7.13
N ALA A 115 -4.77 -4.09 6.18
CA ALA A 115 -5.24 -5.44 5.90
C ALA A 115 -4.49 -5.96 4.68
N GLN A 116 -3.94 -7.16 4.74
CA GLN A 116 -3.17 -7.76 3.66
C GLN A 116 -3.45 -9.25 3.51
N VAL A 117 -3.22 -9.79 2.31
CA VAL A 117 -3.30 -11.24 2.07
C VAL A 117 -2.13 -11.94 2.76
N ASP A 118 -2.42 -12.99 3.49
CA ASP A 118 -1.43 -13.87 4.13
C ASP A 118 -1.86 -15.33 3.94
N GLY A 119 -1.45 -15.92 2.84
CA GLY A 119 -1.91 -17.23 2.41
C GLY A 119 -3.40 -17.24 2.10
N ARG A 120 -4.18 -17.95 2.90
CA ARG A 120 -5.66 -18.01 2.82
C ARG A 120 -6.35 -17.21 3.93
N ALA A 121 -5.65 -16.28 4.56
CA ALA A 121 -6.19 -15.40 5.59
C ALA A 121 -6.02 -13.93 5.21
N ILE A 122 -6.79 -13.07 5.84
CA ILE A 122 -6.54 -11.62 5.86
C ILE A 122 -5.88 -11.33 7.20
N ALA A 123 -4.63 -10.88 7.16
CA ALA A 123 -3.92 -10.40 8.34
C ALA A 123 -4.11 -8.90 8.47
N VAL A 124 -4.52 -8.43 9.65
CA VAL A 124 -4.54 -7.01 10.00
C VAL A 124 -3.29 -6.72 10.81
N ARG A 125 -2.43 -5.82 10.30
CA ARG A 125 -1.13 -5.51 10.90
C ARG A 125 -0.93 -4.02 11.08
N GLN A 126 -0.06 -3.66 12.03
CA GLN A 126 0.43 -2.29 12.17
C GLN A 126 1.38 -1.96 11.03
N ILE A 127 1.19 -0.82 10.38
CA ILE A 127 1.95 -0.42 9.19
C ILE A 127 3.46 -0.33 9.46
N PHE A 128 3.86 0.28 10.57
CA PHE A 128 5.29 0.57 10.82
C PHE A 128 6.02 -0.46 11.67
N SER A 129 5.33 -1.45 12.23
CA SER A 129 5.95 -2.52 13.03
C SER A 129 5.69 -3.92 12.49
N ALA A 130 4.79 -4.03 11.50
CA ALA A 130 4.30 -5.30 10.95
C ALA A 130 3.69 -6.26 12.01
N ARG A 131 3.43 -5.76 13.24
CA ARG A 131 2.81 -6.56 14.31
C ARG A 131 1.38 -6.91 13.91
N GLU A 132 1.06 -8.20 13.92
CA GLU A 132 -0.29 -8.70 13.67
C GLU A 132 -1.22 -8.35 14.85
N VAL A 133 -2.40 -7.82 14.53
CA VAL A 133 -3.42 -7.37 15.47
C VAL A 133 -4.63 -8.28 15.41
N ALA A 134 -4.96 -8.76 14.21
CA ALA A 134 -6.04 -9.69 13.97
C ALA A 134 -5.74 -10.56 12.75
N ARG A 135 -6.33 -11.76 12.73
CA ARG A 135 -6.27 -12.70 11.62
C ARG A 135 -7.67 -13.16 11.32
N ILE A 136 -8.07 -13.11 10.06
CA ILE A 136 -9.41 -13.41 9.61
C ILE A 136 -9.33 -14.58 8.63
N GLU A 137 -9.91 -15.69 9.04
CA GLU A 137 -10.03 -16.89 8.24
C GLU A 137 -11.51 -17.17 7.99
N ARG A 138 -11.86 -17.49 6.76
CA ARG A 138 -13.23 -17.82 6.34
C ARG A 138 -13.19 -18.99 5.38
N ALA A 139 -14.37 -19.54 5.08
CA ALA A 139 -14.55 -20.52 4.03
C ALA A 139 -14.48 -19.85 2.66
N TRP A 140 -13.30 -19.43 2.25
CA TRP A 140 -13.06 -18.88 0.92
C TRP A 140 -13.28 -19.93 -0.15
N ALA A 141 -13.63 -19.49 -1.37
CA ALA A 141 -13.81 -20.39 -2.50
C ALA A 141 -12.60 -21.32 -2.69
N PRO A 142 -12.75 -22.66 -2.68
CA PRO A 142 -11.65 -23.58 -2.91
C PRO A 142 -11.02 -23.36 -4.30
N GLY A 143 -9.69 -23.40 -4.37
CA GLY A 143 -8.95 -23.27 -5.63
C GLY A 143 -8.93 -21.86 -6.23
N VAL A 144 -9.56 -20.87 -5.60
CA VAL A 144 -9.53 -19.48 -6.01
C VAL A 144 -8.55 -18.72 -5.10
N PRO A 145 -7.62 -17.92 -5.65
CA PRO A 145 -6.80 -17.03 -4.84
C PRO A 145 -7.69 -16.13 -3.98
N LEU A 146 -7.28 -15.89 -2.72
CA LEU A 146 -8.09 -15.08 -1.79
C LEU A 146 -8.44 -13.71 -2.37
N ARG A 147 -7.49 -13.06 -3.04
CA ARG A 147 -7.69 -11.75 -3.65
C ARG A 147 -8.80 -11.74 -4.71
N GLU A 148 -8.94 -12.81 -5.47
CA GLU A 148 -9.99 -12.96 -6.49
C GLU A 148 -11.35 -13.31 -5.86
N ALA A 149 -11.34 -13.99 -4.71
CA ALA A 149 -12.56 -14.30 -3.97
C ALA A 149 -13.15 -13.05 -3.28
N LEU A 150 -12.30 -12.08 -2.91
CA LEU A 150 -12.72 -10.81 -2.31
C LEU A 150 -13.33 -9.89 -3.36
N THR A 151 -14.53 -9.37 -3.08
CA THR A 151 -15.21 -8.37 -3.91
C THR A 151 -15.08 -6.95 -3.35
N ALA A 152 -14.89 -6.82 -2.03
CA ALA A 152 -14.58 -5.56 -1.37
C ALA A 152 -13.84 -5.80 -0.06
N ILE A 153 -12.98 -4.85 0.30
CA ILE A 153 -12.34 -4.77 1.61
C ILE A 153 -11.97 -3.31 1.91
N HIS A 154 -12.39 -2.82 3.06
CA HIS A 154 -12.05 -1.48 3.53
C HIS A 154 -12.25 -1.35 5.04
N PHE A 155 -11.57 -0.40 5.63
CA PHE A 155 -11.87 0.01 7.01
C PHE A 155 -12.95 1.08 7.01
N ASP A 156 -13.95 0.89 7.85
CA ASP A 156 -15.02 1.85 8.08
C ASP A 156 -14.53 3.02 8.95
N LEU A 157 -15.31 4.10 8.98
CA LEU A 157 -15.00 5.27 9.81
C LEU A 157 -14.99 4.97 11.32
N ASP A 158 -15.71 3.94 11.75
CA ASP A 158 -15.72 3.46 13.14
C ASP A 158 -14.58 2.47 13.47
N GLY A 159 -13.72 2.20 12.47
CA GLY A 159 -12.55 1.34 12.60
C GLY A 159 -12.85 -0.16 12.50
N ARG A 160 -14.03 -0.57 12.07
CA ARG A 160 -14.29 -1.95 11.70
C ARG A 160 -13.73 -2.24 10.32
N LEU A 161 -13.37 -3.50 10.07
CA LEU A 161 -13.02 -3.98 8.76
C LEU A 161 -14.25 -4.59 8.10
N THR A 162 -14.69 -3.99 7.00
CA THR A 162 -15.74 -4.57 6.14
C THR A 162 -15.07 -5.40 5.06
N ILE A 163 -15.47 -6.66 4.95
CA ILE A 163 -15.06 -7.59 3.90
C ILE A 163 -16.27 -8.10 3.15
N ALA A 164 -16.17 -8.20 1.84
CA ALA A 164 -17.16 -8.87 1.02
C ALA A 164 -16.46 -9.91 0.14
N TRP A 165 -17.01 -11.12 0.07
CA TRP A 165 -16.40 -12.20 -0.72
C TRP A 165 -17.47 -13.15 -1.28
N ARG A 166 -17.07 -13.94 -2.26
CA ARG A 166 -17.90 -15.02 -2.82
C ARG A 166 -17.36 -16.37 -2.37
N PRO A 167 -18.18 -17.22 -1.72
CA PRO A 167 -17.75 -18.54 -1.27
C PRO A 167 -17.63 -19.57 -2.40
N GLY A 168 -18.04 -19.23 -3.64
CA GLY A 168 -17.94 -20.07 -4.82
C GLY A 168 -18.32 -19.32 -6.10
N ARG A 169 -18.08 -19.95 -7.25
CA ARG A 169 -18.50 -19.40 -8.55
C ARG A 169 -20.03 -19.29 -8.60
N GLY A 170 -20.55 -18.11 -8.95
CA GLY A 170 -21.99 -17.85 -9.05
C GLY A 170 -22.72 -17.70 -7.71
N ALA A 171 -22.03 -17.85 -6.59
CA ALA A 171 -22.61 -17.60 -5.28
C ALA A 171 -22.79 -16.09 -5.04
N GLU A 172 -23.81 -15.74 -4.26
CA GLU A 172 -23.97 -14.37 -3.78
C GLU A 172 -22.81 -13.96 -2.89
N ALA A 173 -22.49 -12.66 -2.93
CA ALA A 173 -21.45 -12.11 -2.09
C ALA A 173 -21.93 -12.05 -0.62
N ILE A 174 -21.09 -12.53 0.28
CA ILE A 174 -21.28 -12.40 1.73
C ILE A 174 -20.56 -11.15 2.17
N THR A 175 -21.21 -10.29 2.94
CA THR A 175 -20.59 -9.10 3.53
C THR A 175 -20.56 -9.22 5.05
N GLU A 176 -19.42 -8.95 5.65
CA GLU A 176 -19.23 -9.01 7.10
C GLU A 176 -18.46 -7.76 7.57
N ARG A 177 -18.85 -7.26 8.75
CA ARG A 177 -18.16 -6.17 9.45
C ARG A 177 -17.50 -6.73 10.71
N ILE A 178 -16.19 -6.64 10.78
CA ILE A 178 -15.35 -7.27 11.79
C ILE A 178 -14.76 -6.20 12.70
N SER A 179 -14.97 -6.34 14.00
CA SER A 179 -14.33 -5.47 15.00
C SER A 179 -12.86 -5.84 15.11
N ILE A 180 -11.98 -4.87 14.87
CA ILE A 180 -10.54 -5.04 15.03
C ILE A 180 -10.16 -4.56 16.44
N PRO A 181 -9.42 -5.38 17.22
CA PRO A 181 -9.01 -5.03 18.57
C PRO A 181 -8.29 -3.68 18.64
N SER A 182 -8.55 -2.94 19.71
CA SER A 182 -7.78 -1.73 20.02
C SER A 182 -6.35 -2.10 20.37
N ILE A 183 -5.40 -1.36 19.83
CA ILE A 183 -3.99 -1.53 20.17
C ILE A 183 -3.72 -0.67 21.39
N PRO A 184 -3.23 -1.23 22.49
CA PRO A 184 -2.74 -0.42 23.61
C PRO A 184 -1.63 0.52 23.09
N ARG A 185 -1.73 1.78 23.45
CA ARG A 185 -0.71 2.81 23.12
C ARG A 185 0.57 2.57 23.91
#